data_6271f92c8bd2c0b039de8b8e6ed7e0d9
#
_entry.id   6271f92c8bd2c0b039de8b8e6ed7e0d9
#
_cell.length_a   1.000
_cell.length_b   1.000
_cell.length_c   1.000
_cell.angle_alpha   90.00
_cell.angle_beta   90.00
_cell.angle_gamma   90.00
#
_symmetry.space_group_name_H-M   'P 1'
#
loop_
_entity.id
_entity.type
_entity.pdbx_description
1 polymer ?
#
loop_
_entity_poly.entity_id
_entity_poly.type
_entity_poly.pdbx_seq_one_letter_code
_entity_poly.pdbx_strand_id
1 'polypeptide(L)'
;MKSKFFLIIFYILFIFNSNLFSNENSKTLRVGLLAPLSGPYSEIGNSLLYSLQLALEEIDDENVVIVPRDTGFNNEKKLTSAINDMRSSGVKVVIGPTTFEEFDQVKKYNDLIFISPSNMNPDFSNNIISIGVSLESQLLALTDFIKQQKKTKTIIMYPKNQYLEFIENKLSSLDLKNTSKFTYSPNPEVLTGEIEILTNYTQRKRSLELRKKMFEDKEDDQSIKELERLDQLYTLGGVNFDSVIIIDFGNNLKSVLTSLVYTDVNQDDVLFTTINQWFDESIFYENTIKNLYYPSVNYEEFKKYNNKYFEKFKIYPNEITILAYDALGLIYYAWKTNGQINSINDFSFKDKIKGKIGTFSFKNGKVTQDLDIYKTTNKKFVKF
;
A
#
# COMPACT_ATOMS: atom_id res chain seq x y z
N MET A 1 23.54 45.36 63.90
CA MET A 1 22.41 44.43 63.74
C MET A 1 21.76 44.51 62.38
N LYS A 2 21.78 45.60 61.61
CA LYS A 2 21.11 45.72 60.29
C LYS A 2 21.81 44.97 59.14
N SER A 3 23.13 44.71 59.20
CA SER A 3 23.92 44.05 58.17
C SER A 3 23.72 42.51 58.12
N LYS A 4 23.49 41.87 59.25
CA LYS A 4 23.25 40.40 59.30
C LYS A 4 21.83 40.02 58.84
N PHE A 5 20.90 40.89 58.95
CA PHE A 5 19.51 40.65 58.48
C PHE A 5 19.41 40.72 56.97
N PHE A 6 20.18 41.59 56.33
CA PHE A 6 20.26 41.69 54.88
C PHE A 6 20.90 40.46 54.21
N LEU A 7 21.89 39.85 54.88
CA LEU A 7 22.59 38.66 54.39
C LEU A 7 21.71 37.39 54.48
N ILE A 8 20.85 37.29 55.49
CA ILE A 8 19.89 36.18 55.66
C ILE A 8 18.77 36.27 54.62
N ILE A 9 18.25 37.48 54.29
CA ILE A 9 17.24 37.65 53.24
C ILE A 9 17.81 37.28 51.84
N PHE A 10 19.07 37.62 51.58
CA PHE A 10 19.73 37.27 50.31
C PHE A 10 19.98 35.75 50.18
N TYR A 11 20.25 35.07 51.28
CA TYR A 11 20.45 33.61 51.32
C TYR A 11 19.09 32.86 51.15
N ILE A 12 18.01 33.39 51.74
CA ILE A 12 16.66 32.83 51.57
C ILE A 12 16.15 33.05 50.14
N LEU A 13 16.43 34.19 49.50
CA LEU A 13 16.09 34.44 48.09
C LEU A 13 16.89 33.55 47.13
N PHE A 14 18.12 33.16 47.49
CA PHE A 14 18.93 32.23 46.67
C PHE A 14 18.46 30.78 46.79
N ILE A 15 17.93 30.37 47.95
CA ILE A 15 17.36 29.03 48.18
C ILE A 15 16.01 28.89 47.47
N PHE A 16 15.23 29.96 47.34
CA PHE A 16 13.95 29.93 46.62
C PHE A 16 14.11 29.93 45.08
N ASN A 17 15.21 30.46 44.55
CA ASN A 17 15.45 30.40 43.10
C ASN A 17 16.08 29.10 42.60
N SER A 18 16.55 28.20 43.49
CA SER A 18 17.10 26.91 43.10
C SER A 18 16.04 25.80 42.86
N ASN A 19 14.77 26.09 43.14
CA ASN A 19 13.66 25.13 42.91
C ASN A 19 12.77 25.46 41.71
N LEU A 20 13.16 26.43 40.87
CA LEU A 20 12.40 26.77 39.65
C LEU A 20 12.96 26.15 38.37
N PHE A 21 14.01 25.32 38.44
CA PHE A 21 14.29 24.32 37.44
C PHE A 21 13.62 23.01 37.90
N SER A 22 12.29 23.00 37.82
CA SER A 22 11.58 21.75 37.61
C SER A 22 12.20 21.14 36.38
N ASN A 23 13.07 20.17 36.60
CA ASN A 23 13.54 19.24 35.58
C ASN A 23 12.31 18.43 35.18
N GLU A 24 11.42 19.03 34.36
CA GLU A 24 10.64 18.20 33.46
C GLU A 24 11.68 17.45 32.66
N ASN A 25 11.98 16.23 33.13
CA ASN A 25 12.61 15.21 32.31
C ASN A 25 11.68 15.00 31.12
N SER A 26 11.74 15.90 30.16
CA SER A 26 11.08 15.73 28.88
C SER A 26 11.72 14.51 28.28
N LYS A 27 11.00 13.38 28.41
CA LYS A 27 11.49 12.10 27.90
C LYS A 27 11.69 12.27 26.41
N THR A 28 12.94 12.23 25.94
CA THR A 28 13.24 12.31 24.51
C THR A 28 12.74 11.05 23.83
N LEU A 29 11.89 11.20 22.82
CA LEU A 29 11.46 10.14 21.94
C LEU A 29 12.55 9.89 20.86
N ARG A 30 13.25 8.77 20.97
CA ARG A 30 14.26 8.34 19.99
C ARG A 30 13.64 7.32 19.04
N VAL A 31 13.48 7.69 17.77
CA VAL A 31 12.91 6.82 16.73
C VAL A 31 14.04 6.39 15.81
N GLY A 32 14.23 5.09 15.64
CA GLY A 32 15.16 4.54 14.66
C GLY A 32 14.62 4.65 13.24
N LEU A 33 15.47 4.90 12.25
CA LEU A 33 15.21 4.63 10.85
C LEU A 33 16.13 3.51 10.40
N LEU A 34 15.57 2.36 10.05
CA LEU A 34 16.26 1.19 9.53
C LEU A 34 15.96 1.04 8.03
N ALA A 35 16.87 1.53 7.19
CA ALA A 35 16.68 1.61 5.75
C ALA A 35 17.98 1.41 4.98
N PRO A 36 17.94 1.03 3.68
CA PRO A 36 19.14 0.92 2.84
C PRO A 36 19.67 2.32 2.48
N LEU A 37 20.55 2.88 3.32
CA LEU A 37 21.14 4.21 3.08
C LEU A 37 22.38 4.13 2.17
N SER A 38 22.84 2.93 1.84
CA SER A 38 23.94 2.66 0.90
C SER A 38 23.58 1.56 -0.07
N GLY A 39 24.34 1.46 -1.20
CA GLY A 39 24.13 0.44 -2.24
C GLY A 39 23.03 0.80 -3.23
N PRO A 40 22.52 -0.18 -4.00
CA PRO A 40 21.63 0.06 -5.15
C PRO A 40 20.27 0.64 -4.78
N TYR A 41 19.83 0.50 -3.53
CA TYR A 41 18.56 1.03 -3.04
C TYR A 41 18.70 2.24 -2.12
N SER A 42 19.87 2.90 -2.13
CA SER A 42 20.13 4.08 -1.30
C SER A 42 19.20 5.26 -1.62
N GLU A 43 18.68 5.34 -2.82
CA GLU A 43 17.70 6.36 -3.21
C GLU A 43 16.40 6.23 -2.37
N ILE A 44 15.90 5.00 -2.19
CA ILE A 44 14.73 4.73 -1.34
C ILE A 44 15.04 5.08 0.12
N GLY A 45 16.18 4.65 0.64
CA GLY A 45 16.60 4.93 2.02
C GLY A 45 16.72 6.43 2.31
N ASN A 46 17.36 7.18 1.42
CA ASN A 46 17.47 8.63 1.52
C ASN A 46 16.10 9.32 1.41
N SER A 47 15.24 8.84 0.52
CA SER A 47 13.90 9.37 0.37
C SER A 47 13.06 9.18 1.64
N LEU A 48 13.20 8.04 2.33
CA LEU A 48 12.59 7.82 3.65
C LEU A 48 13.12 8.80 4.69
N LEU A 49 14.43 9.03 4.74
CA LEU A 49 15.03 9.99 5.65
C LEU A 49 14.52 11.41 5.44
N TYR A 50 14.41 11.86 4.19
CA TYR A 50 13.85 13.16 3.84
C TYR A 50 12.37 13.27 4.20
N SER A 51 11.61 12.19 4.03
CA SER A 51 10.22 12.11 4.47
C SER A 51 10.07 12.31 5.98
N LEU A 52 10.96 11.68 6.77
CA LEU A 52 10.98 11.87 8.22
C LEU A 52 11.39 13.29 8.62
N GLN A 53 12.27 13.95 7.87
CA GLN A 53 12.58 15.37 8.07
C GLN A 53 11.34 16.25 7.91
N LEU A 54 10.52 16.00 6.86
CA LEU A 54 9.26 16.74 6.68
C LEU A 54 8.27 16.50 7.82
N ALA A 55 8.20 15.26 8.31
CA ALA A 55 7.32 14.91 9.42
C ALA A 55 7.78 15.57 10.74
N LEU A 56 9.09 15.60 11.01
CA LEU A 56 9.65 16.29 12.18
C LEU A 56 9.34 17.79 12.18
N GLU A 57 9.44 18.45 11.03
CA GLU A 57 9.11 19.87 10.90
C GLU A 57 7.63 20.14 11.15
N GLU A 58 6.73 19.21 10.78
CA GLU A 58 5.30 19.37 11.03
C GLU A 58 4.94 19.04 12.50
N ILE A 59 5.68 18.12 13.13
CA ILE A 59 5.52 17.78 14.55
C ILE A 59 6.00 18.94 15.45
N ASP A 60 7.06 19.62 15.05
CA ASP A 60 7.66 20.77 15.75
C ASP A 60 7.88 20.53 17.25
N ASP A 61 8.45 19.36 17.61
CA ASP A 61 8.76 18.96 18.99
C ASP A 61 10.24 18.59 19.10
N GLU A 62 11.05 19.42 19.76
CA GLU A 62 12.48 19.25 19.94
C GLU A 62 12.84 17.96 20.70
N ASN A 63 11.87 17.35 21.38
CA ASN A 63 12.07 16.08 22.09
C ASN A 63 12.00 14.85 21.18
N VAL A 64 11.77 15.00 19.87
CA VAL A 64 11.73 13.90 18.91
C VAL A 64 13.02 13.86 18.12
N VAL A 65 13.74 12.74 18.17
CA VAL A 65 15.03 12.55 17.51
C VAL A 65 15.00 11.30 16.63
N ILE A 66 15.39 11.45 15.37
CA ILE A 66 15.56 10.32 14.44
C ILE A 66 16.99 9.81 14.51
N VAL A 67 17.14 8.48 14.63
CA VAL A 67 18.43 7.76 14.66
C VAL A 67 18.52 6.88 13.41
N PRO A 68 19.06 7.39 12.27
CA PRO A 68 19.15 6.62 11.04
C PRO A 68 20.28 5.60 11.10
N ARG A 69 20.04 4.38 10.58
CA ARG A 69 21.06 3.32 10.43
C ARG A 69 20.85 2.60 9.09
N ASP A 70 21.98 2.27 8.48
CA ASP A 70 22.03 1.63 7.17
C ASP A 70 21.89 0.11 7.29
N THR A 71 20.92 -0.49 6.60
CA THR A 71 20.77 -1.94 6.51
C THR A 71 21.74 -2.56 5.51
N GLY A 72 22.23 -1.78 4.56
CA GLY A 72 23.08 -2.23 3.45
C GLY A 72 22.38 -3.18 2.49
N PHE A 73 21.05 -3.22 2.50
CA PHE A 73 20.15 -4.06 1.69
C PHE A 73 20.58 -5.54 1.63
N ASN A 74 19.79 -6.43 2.24
CA ASN A 74 20.06 -7.88 2.35
C ASN A 74 21.44 -8.21 2.94
N ASN A 75 21.96 -7.35 3.82
CA ASN A 75 23.23 -7.55 4.50
C ASN A 75 22.99 -7.82 6.00
N GLU A 76 22.93 -9.09 6.39
CA GLU A 76 22.64 -9.50 7.77
C GLU A 76 23.61 -8.91 8.80
N LYS A 77 24.89 -8.79 8.46
CA LYS A 77 25.90 -8.23 9.37
C LYS A 77 25.67 -6.73 9.61
N LYS A 78 25.41 -5.97 8.55
CA LYS A 78 25.08 -4.54 8.66
C LYS A 78 23.79 -4.33 9.43
N LEU A 79 22.75 -5.09 9.10
CA LEU A 79 21.45 -5.04 9.78
C LEU A 79 21.62 -5.32 11.30
N THR A 80 22.35 -6.36 11.67
CA THR A 80 22.61 -6.70 13.08
C THR A 80 23.39 -5.59 13.79
N SER A 81 24.41 -5.02 13.14
CA SER A 81 25.16 -3.88 13.70
C SER A 81 24.28 -2.65 13.87
N ALA A 82 23.48 -2.32 12.86
CA ALA A 82 22.53 -1.19 12.89
C ALA A 82 21.55 -1.30 14.06
N ILE A 83 20.98 -2.48 14.28
CA ILE A 83 20.04 -2.74 15.38
C ILE A 83 20.74 -2.60 16.74
N ASN A 84 21.95 -3.15 16.90
CA ASN A 84 22.68 -3.03 18.15
C ASN A 84 23.05 -1.57 18.46
N ASP A 85 23.43 -0.78 17.46
CA ASP A 85 23.69 0.65 17.61
C ASP A 85 22.45 1.43 18.03
N MET A 86 21.28 1.09 17.46
CA MET A 86 20.01 1.69 17.86
C MET A 86 19.66 1.37 19.31
N ARG A 87 19.83 0.11 19.73
CA ARG A 87 19.60 -0.33 21.12
C ARG A 87 20.49 0.44 22.10
N SER A 88 21.79 0.55 21.81
CA SER A 88 22.74 1.30 22.65
C SER A 88 22.45 2.81 22.69
N SER A 89 21.81 3.34 21.66
CA SER A 89 21.34 4.74 21.58
C SER A 89 20.00 4.97 22.29
N GLY A 90 19.41 3.95 22.94
CA GLY A 90 18.15 4.05 23.68
C GLY A 90 16.90 4.09 22.77
N VAL A 91 17.01 3.67 21.52
CA VAL A 91 15.85 3.52 20.61
C VAL A 91 14.99 2.35 21.08
N LYS A 92 13.67 2.54 21.07
CA LYS A 92 12.66 1.50 21.36
C LYS A 92 11.75 1.23 20.18
N VAL A 93 11.55 2.21 19.31
CA VAL A 93 10.68 2.13 18.14
C VAL A 93 11.49 2.47 16.90
N VAL A 94 11.35 1.65 15.87
CA VAL A 94 12.12 1.71 14.62
C VAL A 94 11.16 1.78 13.45
N ILE A 95 11.34 2.74 12.56
CA ILE A 95 10.67 2.79 11.25
C ILE A 95 11.51 1.94 10.29
N GLY A 96 10.88 0.91 9.73
CA GLY A 96 11.53 -0.15 8.95
C GLY A 96 11.36 -1.51 9.64
N PRO A 97 11.92 -2.58 9.06
CA PRO A 97 12.61 -2.62 7.77
C PRO A 97 11.66 -2.33 6.58
N THR A 98 12.26 -2.09 5.41
CA THR A 98 11.51 -1.76 4.20
C THR A 98 11.29 -2.96 3.30
N THR A 99 12.06 -4.02 3.45
CA THR A 99 12.01 -5.22 2.62
C THR A 99 11.45 -6.41 3.39
N PHE A 100 10.79 -7.31 2.68
CA PHE A 100 10.21 -8.52 3.27
C PHE A 100 11.29 -9.46 3.83
N GLU A 101 12.41 -9.57 3.14
CA GLU A 101 13.53 -10.45 3.51
C GLU A 101 14.16 -10.08 4.86
N GLU A 102 14.10 -8.81 5.23
CA GLU A 102 14.62 -8.33 6.51
C GLU A 102 13.67 -8.62 7.69
N PHE A 103 12.37 -8.92 7.44
CA PHE A 103 11.41 -9.20 8.51
C PHE A 103 11.82 -10.39 9.38
N ASP A 104 12.23 -11.49 8.78
CA ASP A 104 12.64 -12.68 9.53
C ASP A 104 13.85 -12.44 10.41
N GLN A 105 14.71 -11.52 9.98
CA GLN A 105 15.91 -11.14 10.75
C GLN A 105 15.56 -10.24 11.94
N VAL A 106 14.54 -9.37 11.83
CA VAL A 106 14.18 -8.45 12.93
C VAL A 106 13.22 -9.07 13.94
N LYS A 107 12.49 -10.13 13.61
CA LYS A 107 11.57 -10.83 14.53
C LYS A 107 12.21 -11.27 15.85
N LYS A 108 13.51 -11.57 15.85
CA LYS A 108 14.26 -12.00 17.04
C LYS A 108 14.52 -10.90 18.08
N TYR A 109 14.34 -9.62 17.71
CA TYR A 109 14.61 -8.47 18.58
C TYR A 109 13.34 -7.99 19.30
N ASN A 110 12.86 -8.78 20.26
CA ASN A 110 11.59 -8.52 20.98
C ASN A 110 11.63 -7.29 21.90
N ASP A 111 12.77 -6.68 22.10
CA ASP A 111 12.97 -5.45 22.87
C ASP A 111 12.83 -4.17 22.03
N LEU A 112 12.62 -4.31 20.72
CA LEU A 112 12.35 -3.24 19.77
C LEU A 112 10.97 -3.45 19.10
N ILE A 113 10.32 -2.35 18.78
CA ILE A 113 9.07 -2.32 17.99
C ILE A 113 9.41 -1.77 16.62
N PHE A 114 9.03 -2.49 15.58
CA PHE A 114 9.26 -2.10 14.18
C PHE A 114 7.96 -1.66 13.53
N ILE A 115 7.94 -0.44 12.99
CA ILE A 115 6.83 0.09 12.17
C ILE A 115 7.30 0.08 10.72
N SER A 116 6.84 -0.90 9.95
CA SER A 116 7.29 -1.09 8.58
C SER A 116 6.37 -0.40 7.57
N PRO A 117 6.89 0.38 6.63
CA PRO A 117 6.15 0.92 5.51
C PRO A 117 5.90 -0.12 4.40
N SER A 118 6.37 -1.35 4.55
CA SER A 118 6.19 -2.40 3.54
C SER A 118 4.71 -2.76 3.37
N ASN A 119 4.31 -3.00 2.12
CA ASN A 119 3.00 -3.53 1.76
C ASN A 119 2.91 -5.06 1.90
N MET A 120 4.04 -5.73 2.00
CA MET A 120 4.14 -7.14 2.33
C MET A 120 3.98 -7.29 3.84
N ASN A 121 2.77 -7.61 4.28
CA ASN A 121 2.48 -7.82 5.70
C ASN A 121 2.70 -9.30 6.03
N PRO A 122 3.81 -9.66 6.69
CA PRO A 122 3.96 -11.01 7.23
C PRO A 122 2.91 -11.21 8.32
N ASP A 123 2.51 -12.44 8.56
CA ASP A 123 1.68 -12.75 9.70
C ASP A 123 2.32 -12.20 10.96
N PHE A 124 1.50 -11.57 11.78
CA PHE A 124 1.90 -10.73 12.89
C PHE A 124 3.04 -11.34 13.72
N SER A 125 4.17 -10.70 13.75
CA SER A 125 5.15 -10.96 14.77
C SER A 125 4.88 -10.04 15.96
N ASN A 126 5.21 -10.51 17.18
CA ASN A 126 4.94 -9.77 18.42
C ASN A 126 5.62 -8.39 18.52
N ASN A 127 6.41 -7.99 17.53
CA ASN A 127 7.18 -6.75 17.56
C ASN A 127 7.17 -5.96 16.22
N ILE A 128 6.41 -6.40 15.20
CA ILE A 128 6.34 -5.71 13.90
C ILE A 128 4.90 -5.27 13.60
N ILE A 129 4.74 -4.00 13.25
CA ILE A 129 3.50 -3.42 12.72
C ILE A 129 3.77 -2.99 11.28
N SER A 130 3.08 -3.57 10.31
CA SER A 130 3.13 -3.12 8.92
C SER A 130 2.01 -2.12 8.66
N ILE A 131 2.37 -0.93 8.19
CA ILE A 131 1.43 0.15 7.84
C ILE A 131 1.36 0.41 6.34
N GLY A 132 2.01 -0.45 5.55
CA GLY A 132 1.92 -0.39 4.10
C GLY A 132 0.50 -0.65 3.57
N VAL A 133 0.28 -0.30 2.31
CA VAL A 133 -0.98 -0.59 1.62
C VAL A 133 -1.06 -2.10 1.38
N SER A 134 -1.52 -2.84 2.40
CA SER A 134 -1.49 -4.31 2.40
C SER A 134 -2.46 -4.91 1.37
N LEU A 135 -2.13 -6.09 0.84
CA LEU A 135 -3.02 -6.82 -0.06
C LEU A 135 -4.40 -7.09 0.58
N GLU A 136 -4.43 -7.37 1.88
CA GLU A 136 -5.68 -7.56 2.64
C GLU A 136 -6.57 -6.30 2.58
N SER A 137 -6.02 -5.11 2.89
CA SER A 137 -6.77 -3.85 2.83
C SER A 137 -7.30 -3.56 1.43
N GLN A 138 -6.50 -3.86 0.41
CA GLN A 138 -6.87 -3.67 -0.99
C GLN A 138 -8.00 -4.61 -1.42
N LEU A 139 -7.90 -5.89 -1.07
CA LEU A 139 -8.93 -6.88 -1.41
C LEU A 139 -10.26 -6.58 -0.69
N LEU A 140 -10.22 -6.13 0.57
CA LEU A 140 -11.41 -5.71 1.29
C LEU A 140 -12.08 -4.52 0.59
N ALA A 141 -11.32 -3.47 0.24
CA ALA A 141 -11.84 -2.31 -0.46
C ALA A 141 -12.43 -2.67 -1.84
N LEU A 142 -11.75 -3.53 -2.61
CA LEU A 142 -12.23 -4.00 -3.91
C LEU A 142 -13.48 -4.86 -3.79
N THR A 143 -13.53 -5.75 -2.81
CA THR A 143 -14.70 -6.62 -2.61
C THR A 143 -15.94 -5.82 -2.25
N ASP A 144 -15.78 -4.83 -1.36
CA ASP A 144 -16.88 -3.92 -1.01
C ASP A 144 -17.33 -3.09 -2.22
N PHE A 145 -16.38 -2.59 -3.02
CA PHE A 145 -16.67 -1.85 -4.24
C PHE A 145 -17.41 -2.70 -5.26
N ILE A 146 -16.94 -3.91 -5.57
CA ILE A 146 -17.56 -4.86 -6.51
C ILE A 146 -19.00 -5.17 -6.09
N LYS A 147 -19.22 -5.37 -4.78
CA LYS A 147 -20.55 -5.57 -4.21
C LYS A 147 -21.46 -4.34 -4.40
N GLN A 148 -20.94 -3.13 -4.17
CA GLN A 148 -21.68 -1.88 -4.43
C GLN A 148 -22.06 -1.73 -5.91
N GLN A 149 -21.20 -2.22 -6.84
CA GLN A 149 -21.48 -2.28 -8.28
C GLN A 149 -22.43 -3.43 -8.67
N LYS A 150 -22.99 -4.17 -7.68
CA LYS A 150 -23.94 -5.29 -7.86
C LYS A 150 -23.37 -6.43 -8.72
N LYS A 151 -22.07 -6.60 -8.75
CA LYS A 151 -21.42 -7.73 -9.42
C LYS A 151 -21.47 -8.97 -8.54
N THR A 152 -21.62 -10.15 -9.16
CA THR A 152 -21.94 -11.39 -8.46
C THR A 152 -21.00 -12.54 -8.73
N LYS A 153 -20.15 -12.43 -9.77
CA LYS A 153 -19.20 -13.47 -10.18
C LYS A 153 -17.85 -12.86 -10.46
N THR A 154 -16.99 -12.87 -9.44
CA THR A 154 -15.65 -12.28 -9.53
C THR A 154 -14.59 -13.35 -9.80
N ILE A 155 -13.68 -13.08 -10.72
CA ILE A 155 -12.44 -13.85 -10.87
C ILE A 155 -11.28 -13.06 -10.30
N ILE A 156 -10.52 -13.70 -9.40
CA ILE A 156 -9.25 -13.16 -8.88
C ILE A 156 -8.12 -13.79 -9.70
N MET A 157 -7.41 -12.94 -10.44
CA MET A 157 -6.34 -13.33 -11.37
C MET A 157 -4.98 -12.93 -10.76
N TYR A 158 -4.02 -13.87 -10.73
CA TYR A 158 -2.68 -13.60 -10.22
C TYR A 158 -1.62 -14.51 -10.87
N PRO A 159 -0.35 -14.03 -10.97
CA PRO A 159 0.68 -14.74 -11.69
C PRO A 159 1.25 -15.93 -10.91
N LYS A 160 1.67 -16.95 -11.65
CA LYS A 160 2.49 -18.09 -11.16
C LYS A 160 3.96 -17.64 -11.02
N ASN A 161 4.27 -16.86 -10.00
CA ASN A 161 5.62 -16.35 -9.72
C ASN A 161 6.01 -16.60 -8.25
N GLN A 162 7.10 -16.00 -7.79
CA GLN A 162 7.62 -16.12 -6.42
C GLN A 162 6.64 -15.67 -5.32
N TYR A 163 5.62 -14.88 -5.65
CA TYR A 163 4.61 -14.40 -4.70
C TYR A 163 3.35 -15.26 -4.64
N LEU A 164 3.28 -16.34 -5.43
CA LEU A 164 2.09 -17.20 -5.54
C LEU A 164 1.60 -17.67 -4.16
N GLU A 165 2.49 -18.28 -3.39
CA GLU A 165 2.15 -18.83 -2.06
C GLU A 165 1.67 -17.73 -1.10
N PHE A 166 2.33 -16.57 -1.11
CA PHE A 166 1.92 -15.42 -0.30
C PHE A 166 0.50 -14.95 -0.66
N ILE A 167 0.20 -14.82 -1.96
CA ILE A 167 -1.12 -14.39 -2.43
C ILE A 167 -2.17 -15.43 -2.04
N GLU A 168 -1.92 -16.72 -2.24
CA GLU A 168 -2.86 -17.79 -1.91
C GLU A 168 -3.15 -17.86 -0.41
N ASN A 169 -2.16 -17.69 0.45
CA ASN A 169 -2.31 -17.64 1.89
C ASN A 169 -3.20 -16.45 2.30
N LYS A 170 -2.98 -15.25 1.72
CA LYS A 170 -3.83 -14.08 1.99
C LYS A 170 -5.25 -14.25 1.49
N LEU A 171 -5.45 -14.78 0.29
CA LEU A 171 -6.78 -15.07 -0.26
C LEU A 171 -7.54 -16.11 0.58
N SER A 172 -6.83 -17.08 1.16
CA SER A 172 -7.43 -18.14 1.99
C SER A 172 -7.82 -17.62 3.38
N SER A 173 -7.19 -16.56 3.86
CA SER A 173 -7.50 -15.91 5.15
C SER A 173 -8.71 -14.96 5.09
N LEU A 174 -9.20 -14.64 3.89
CA LEU A 174 -10.31 -13.73 3.65
C LEU A 174 -11.57 -14.51 3.25
N ASP A 175 -12.74 -14.15 3.81
CA ASP A 175 -14.04 -14.69 3.39
C ASP A 175 -14.52 -14.00 2.11
N LEU A 176 -13.93 -14.39 0.97
CA LEU A 176 -14.23 -13.83 -0.35
C LEU A 176 -15.38 -14.64 -1.00
N LYS A 177 -16.61 -14.19 -0.76
CA LYS A 177 -17.80 -14.85 -1.33
C LYS A 177 -17.93 -14.61 -2.82
N ASN A 178 -18.46 -15.62 -3.54
CA ASN A 178 -18.73 -15.54 -4.99
C ASN A 178 -17.48 -15.21 -5.84
N THR A 179 -16.32 -15.65 -5.40
CA THR A 179 -15.06 -15.49 -6.12
C THR A 179 -14.52 -16.83 -6.58
N SER A 180 -13.89 -16.84 -7.74
CA SER A 180 -13.06 -17.94 -8.23
C SER A 180 -11.63 -17.45 -8.46
N LYS A 181 -10.67 -18.36 -8.40
CA LYS A 181 -9.25 -18.05 -8.55
C LYS A 181 -8.77 -18.51 -9.92
N PHE A 182 -7.95 -17.71 -10.57
CA PHE A 182 -7.30 -18.04 -11.82
C PHE A 182 -5.82 -17.62 -11.77
N THR A 183 -4.93 -18.60 -11.89
CA THR A 183 -3.49 -18.36 -11.95
C THR A 183 -3.00 -18.43 -13.37
N TYR A 184 -2.11 -17.52 -13.77
CA TYR A 184 -1.58 -17.44 -15.12
C TYR A 184 -0.05 -17.39 -15.15
N SER A 185 0.52 -17.78 -16.29
CA SER A 185 1.95 -17.61 -16.54
C SER A 185 2.30 -16.15 -16.75
N PRO A 186 3.36 -15.60 -16.10
CA PRO A 186 3.84 -14.26 -16.39
C PRO A 186 4.50 -14.12 -17.76
N ASN A 187 4.73 -15.25 -18.50
CA ASN A 187 5.24 -15.22 -19.88
C ASN A 187 4.12 -14.79 -20.83
N PRO A 188 4.25 -13.65 -21.56
CA PRO A 188 3.22 -13.14 -22.47
C PRO A 188 2.85 -14.13 -23.60
N GLU A 189 3.78 -14.99 -24.05
CA GLU A 189 3.53 -15.98 -25.09
C GLU A 189 2.53 -17.06 -24.65
N VAL A 190 2.49 -17.37 -23.36
CA VAL A 190 1.59 -18.37 -22.77
C VAL A 190 0.30 -17.74 -22.25
N LEU A 191 0.43 -16.54 -21.68
CA LEU A 191 -0.64 -15.80 -20.99
C LEU A 191 -1.90 -15.67 -21.84
N THR A 192 -1.77 -15.24 -23.10
CA THR A 192 -2.93 -15.02 -23.98
C THR A 192 -3.72 -16.31 -24.19
N GLY A 193 -3.03 -17.45 -24.42
CA GLY A 193 -3.68 -18.75 -24.54
C GLY A 193 -4.39 -19.20 -23.27
N GLU A 194 -3.83 -18.95 -22.08
CA GLU A 194 -4.49 -19.24 -20.80
C GLU A 194 -5.74 -18.39 -20.63
N ILE A 195 -5.73 -17.11 -21.05
CA ILE A 195 -6.91 -16.21 -20.99
C ILE A 195 -7.96 -16.60 -22.05
N GLU A 196 -7.56 -17.08 -23.25
CA GLU A 196 -8.49 -17.65 -24.23
C GLU A 196 -9.29 -18.82 -23.65
N ILE A 197 -8.62 -19.70 -22.90
CA ILE A 197 -9.28 -20.82 -22.20
C ILE A 197 -10.25 -20.29 -21.12
N LEU A 198 -9.81 -19.35 -20.28
CA LEU A 198 -10.63 -18.76 -19.22
C LEU A 198 -11.90 -18.12 -19.77
N THR A 199 -11.79 -17.44 -20.90
CA THR A 199 -12.89 -16.70 -21.52
C THR A 199 -13.73 -17.52 -22.50
N ASN A 200 -13.39 -18.80 -22.73
CA ASN A 200 -13.97 -19.64 -23.77
C ASN A 200 -13.95 -18.98 -25.17
N TYR A 201 -12.92 -18.20 -25.46
CA TYR A 201 -12.82 -17.36 -26.66
C TYR A 201 -13.03 -18.14 -27.94
N THR A 202 -12.31 -19.24 -28.13
CA THR A 202 -12.41 -20.10 -29.31
C THR A 202 -13.85 -20.61 -29.51
N GLN A 203 -14.53 -21.05 -28.46
CA GLN A 203 -15.91 -21.50 -28.53
C GLN A 203 -16.89 -20.36 -28.85
N ARG A 204 -16.70 -19.21 -28.25
CA ARG A 204 -17.54 -18.01 -28.51
C ARG A 204 -17.37 -17.53 -29.95
N LYS A 205 -16.13 -17.55 -30.48
CA LYS A 205 -15.84 -17.24 -31.89
C LYS A 205 -16.51 -18.24 -32.83
N ARG A 206 -16.37 -19.54 -32.55
CA ARG A 206 -17.03 -20.59 -33.33
C ARG A 206 -18.58 -20.44 -33.31
N SER A 207 -19.13 -20.08 -32.18
CA SER A 207 -20.59 -19.85 -32.06
C SER A 207 -21.05 -18.69 -32.93
N LEU A 208 -20.26 -17.61 -33.05
CA LEU A 208 -20.54 -16.50 -33.96
C LEU A 208 -20.56 -16.96 -35.42
N GLU A 209 -19.51 -17.66 -35.85
CA GLU A 209 -19.41 -18.19 -37.22
C GLU A 209 -20.59 -19.12 -37.59
N LEU A 210 -20.94 -20.02 -36.67
CA LEU A 210 -22.11 -20.89 -36.88
C LEU A 210 -23.40 -20.09 -36.95
N ARG A 211 -23.55 -19.02 -36.16
CA ARG A 211 -24.75 -18.18 -36.18
C ARG A 211 -24.83 -17.39 -37.47
N LYS A 212 -23.72 -16.85 -37.98
CA LYS A 212 -23.67 -16.13 -39.26
C LYS A 212 -24.12 -17.04 -40.43
N LYS A 213 -23.60 -18.26 -40.51
CA LYS A 213 -23.98 -19.25 -41.54
C LYS A 213 -25.47 -19.56 -41.57
N MET A 214 -26.19 -19.39 -40.45
CA MET A 214 -27.66 -19.60 -40.43
C MET A 214 -28.44 -18.52 -41.19
N PHE A 215 -27.81 -17.38 -41.47
CA PHE A 215 -28.43 -16.23 -42.10
C PHE A 215 -27.84 -15.88 -43.48
N GLU A 216 -26.65 -16.41 -43.85
CA GLU A 216 -25.94 -16.09 -45.09
C GLU A 216 -26.78 -16.33 -46.36
N ASP A 217 -27.59 -17.39 -46.38
CA ASP A 217 -28.42 -17.77 -47.58
C ASP A 217 -29.85 -17.27 -47.49
N LYS A 218 -30.18 -16.35 -46.55
CA LYS A 218 -31.53 -15.84 -46.35
C LYS A 218 -31.70 -14.45 -46.94
N GLU A 219 -32.75 -14.23 -47.72
CA GLU A 219 -33.00 -12.95 -48.39
C GLU A 219 -34.07 -12.07 -47.69
N ASP A 220 -34.63 -12.52 -46.56
CA ASP A 220 -35.60 -11.74 -45.83
C ASP A 220 -34.95 -10.60 -45.03
N ASP A 221 -35.65 -9.46 -44.91
CA ASP A 221 -35.13 -8.25 -44.24
C ASP A 221 -34.66 -8.45 -42.78
N GLN A 222 -35.27 -9.42 -42.08
CA GLN A 222 -34.89 -9.70 -40.69
C GLN A 222 -33.56 -10.44 -40.62
N SER A 223 -33.36 -11.40 -41.53
CA SER A 223 -32.11 -12.16 -41.63
C SER A 223 -30.95 -11.30 -42.08
N ILE A 224 -31.16 -10.39 -43.02
CA ILE A 224 -30.15 -9.41 -43.46
C ILE A 224 -29.73 -8.50 -42.31
N LYS A 225 -30.66 -7.92 -41.58
CA LYS A 225 -30.38 -7.08 -40.41
C LYS A 225 -29.65 -7.85 -39.30
N GLU A 226 -30.00 -9.10 -39.04
CA GLU A 226 -29.33 -9.91 -38.05
C GLU A 226 -27.89 -10.26 -38.50
N LEU A 227 -27.68 -10.55 -39.79
CA LEU A 227 -26.35 -10.78 -40.32
C LEU A 227 -25.46 -9.53 -40.18
N GLU A 228 -25.99 -8.33 -40.56
CA GLU A 228 -25.30 -7.05 -40.37
C GLU A 228 -24.90 -6.80 -38.90
N ARG A 229 -25.80 -7.14 -37.97
CA ARG A 229 -25.52 -7.04 -36.54
C ARG A 229 -24.39 -8.01 -36.09
N LEU A 230 -24.45 -9.27 -36.57
CA LEU A 230 -23.45 -10.29 -36.26
C LEU A 230 -22.08 -9.94 -36.85
N ASP A 231 -22.05 -9.24 -37.99
CA ASP A 231 -20.77 -8.83 -38.61
C ASP A 231 -20.00 -7.78 -37.83
N GLN A 232 -20.66 -7.10 -36.92
CA GLN A 232 -20.03 -6.15 -36.00
C GLN A 232 -19.46 -6.79 -34.74
N LEU A 233 -19.68 -8.09 -34.53
CA LEU A 233 -19.22 -8.82 -33.35
C LEU A 233 -17.94 -9.56 -33.63
N TYR A 234 -17.09 -9.69 -32.61
CA TYR A 234 -15.89 -10.54 -32.63
C TYR A 234 -16.15 -11.94 -32.07
N THR A 235 -17.08 -12.04 -31.12
CA THR A 235 -17.53 -13.31 -30.51
C THR A 235 -19.04 -13.27 -30.25
N LEU A 236 -19.66 -14.45 -30.02
CA LEU A 236 -21.04 -14.56 -29.64
C LEU A 236 -21.18 -15.10 -28.22
N GLY A 237 -21.93 -14.38 -27.40
CA GLY A 237 -22.12 -14.68 -25.98
C GLY A 237 -21.05 -14.02 -25.07
N GLY A 238 -21.41 -13.85 -23.80
CA GLY A 238 -20.54 -13.26 -22.79
C GLY A 238 -19.61 -14.28 -22.11
N VAL A 239 -18.74 -13.78 -21.27
CA VAL A 239 -17.94 -14.59 -20.36
C VAL A 239 -18.73 -15.00 -19.11
N ASN A 240 -18.23 -15.99 -18.36
CA ASN A 240 -18.96 -16.51 -17.19
C ASN A 240 -18.64 -15.76 -15.87
N PHE A 241 -18.17 -14.51 -15.98
CA PHE A 241 -17.90 -13.63 -14.85
C PHE A 241 -18.30 -12.18 -15.19
N ASP A 242 -18.55 -11.37 -14.17
CA ASP A 242 -18.99 -9.98 -14.32
C ASP A 242 -18.02 -8.98 -13.67
N SER A 243 -16.95 -9.48 -13.05
CA SER A 243 -15.87 -8.67 -12.50
C SER A 243 -14.54 -9.45 -12.41
N VAL A 244 -13.44 -8.74 -12.51
CA VAL A 244 -12.08 -9.29 -12.33
C VAL A 244 -11.31 -8.45 -11.32
N ILE A 245 -10.52 -9.13 -10.46
CA ILE A 245 -9.49 -8.53 -9.62
C ILE A 245 -8.15 -9.05 -10.12
N ILE A 246 -7.31 -8.19 -10.67
CA ILE A 246 -5.99 -8.57 -11.19
C ILE A 246 -4.94 -8.17 -10.16
N ILE A 247 -4.23 -9.15 -9.57
CA ILE A 247 -3.17 -8.93 -8.60
C ILE A 247 -1.83 -8.93 -9.35
N ASP A 248 -1.54 -7.83 -10.05
CA ASP A 248 -0.29 -7.63 -10.78
C ASP A 248 0.02 -6.15 -11.00
N PHE A 249 1.21 -5.86 -11.52
CA PHE A 249 1.75 -4.52 -11.71
C PHE A 249 2.39 -4.34 -13.09
N GLY A 250 2.56 -3.08 -13.46
CA GLY A 250 3.38 -2.66 -14.59
C GLY A 250 3.03 -3.40 -15.89
N ASN A 251 4.04 -3.89 -16.60
CA ASN A 251 3.84 -4.54 -17.90
C ASN A 251 3.05 -5.86 -17.83
N ASN A 252 3.16 -6.62 -16.73
CA ASN A 252 2.38 -7.83 -16.57
C ASN A 252 0.88 -7.52 -16.48
N LEU A 253 0.50 -6.55 -15.64
CA LEU A 253 -0.88 -6.07 -15.56
C LEU A 253 -1.40 -5.66 -16.95
N LYS A 254 -0.61 -4.88 -17.69
CA LYS A 254 -0.97 -4.42 -19.05
C LYS A 254 -1.19 -5.60 -20.00
N SER A 255 -0.32 -6.61 -19.95
CA SER A 255 -0.46 -7.82 -20.76
C SER A 255 -1.74 -8.59 -20.44
N VAL A 256 -2.09 -8.74 -19.16
CA VAL A 256 -3.36 -9.37 -18.73
C VAL A 256 -4.57 -8.58 -19.25
N LEU A 257 -4.58 -7.27 -19.06
CA LEU A 257 -5.66 -6.39 -19.50
C LEU A 257 -5.83 -6.44 -21.01
N THR A 258 -4.73 -6.38 -21.76
CA THR A 258 -4.75 -6.49 -23.24
C THR A 258 -5.27 -7.85 -23.70
N SER A 259 -4.87 -8.94 -23.04
CA SER A 259 -5.35 -10.28 -23.38
C SER A 259 -6.85 -10.46 -23.08
N LEU A 260 -7.37 -9.86 -22.01
CA LEU A 260 -8.80 -9.84 -21.72
C LEU A 260 -9.59 -9.09 -22.81
N VAL A 261 -9.08 -7.93 -23.24
CA VAL A 261 -9.71 -7.15 -24.33
C VAL A 261 -9.59 -7.90 -25.68
N TYR A 262 -8.43 -8.49 -25.97
CA TYR A 262 -8.22 -9.30 -27.17
C TYR A 262 -9.21 -10.47 -27.25
N THR A 263 -9.50 -11.11 -26.13
CA THR A 263 -10.49 -12.20 -26.05
C THR A 263 -11.93 -11.72 -25.96
N ASP A 264 -12.19 -10.47 -26.34
CA ASP A 264 -13.51 -9.85 -26.40
C ASP A 264 -14.27 -9.88 -25.06
N VAL A 265 -13.55 -9.61 -23.98
CA VAL A 265 -14.16 -9.34 -22.67
C VAL A 265 -14.60 -7.88 -22.63
N ASN A 266 -15.91 -7.67 -22.72
CA ASN A 266 -16.49 -6.33 -22.79
C ASN A 266 -16.37 -5.59 -21.46
N GLN A 267 -15.69 -4.42 -21.45
CA GLN A 267 -15.50 -3.58 -20.27
C GLN A 267 -16.79 -2.85 -19.81
N ASP A 268 -17.84 -2.83 -20.63
CA ASP A 268 -19.14 -2.28 -20.23
C ASP A 268 -19.93 -3.31 -19.38
N ASP A 269 -19.70 -4.62 -19.61
CA ASP A 269 -20.35 -5.71 -18.89
C ASP A 269 -19.53 -6.22 -17.71
N VAL A 270 -18.20 -6.28 -17.86
CA VAL A 270 -17.26 -6.80 -16.89
C VAL A 270 -16.49 -5.66 -16.23
N LEU A 271 -16.55 -5.59 -14.90
CA LEU A 271 -15.84 -4.61 -14.10
C LEU A 271 -14.36 -5.00 -13.97
N PHE A 272 -13.47 -4.19 -14.53
CA PHE A 272 -12.02 -4.41 -14.44
C PHE A 272 -11.46 -3.72 -13.22
N THR A 273 -10.89 -4.49 -12.29
CA THR A 273 -10.22 -3.97 -11.10
C THR A 273 -8.82 -4.55 -10.94
N THR A 274 -7.95 -3.79 -10.29
CA THR A 274 -6.60 -4.23 -9.95
C THR A 274 -6.21 -3.75 -8.56
N ILE A 275 -5.07 -4.20 -8.06
CA ILE A 275 -4.50 -3.72 -6.80
C ILE A 275 -3.89 -2.33 -6.96
N ASN A 276 -3.45 -1.73 -5.86
CA ASN A 276 -2.89 -0.39 -5.83
C ASN A 276 -1.72 -0.24 -6.81
N GLN A 277 -1.88 0.67 -7.75
CA GLN A 277 -0.85 1.08 -8.72
C GLN A 277 -0.27 2.45 -8.32
N TRP A 278 -0.50 2.88 -7.09
CA TRP A 278 -0.27 4.26 -6.67
C TRP A 278 -0.94 5.23 -7.65
N PHE A 279 -0.18 6.19 -8.17
CA PHE A 279 -0.66 7.14 -9.17
C PHE A 279 0.31 7.17 -10.36
N ASP A 280 0.66 5.97 -10.84
CA ASP A 280 1.54 5.77 -11.99
C ASP A 280 0.81 6.15 -13.28
N GLU A 281 1.22 7.27 -13.89
CA GLU A 281 0.63 7.77 -15.13
C GLU A 281 0.92 6.88 -16.34
N SER A 282 1.85 5.93 -16.25
CA SER A 282 2.14 5.00 -17.35
C SER A 282 0.95 4.17 -17.79
N ILE A 283 -0.02 3.98 -16.89
CA ILE A 283 -1.28 3.28 -17.16
C ILE A 283 -2.18 4.03 -18.17
N PHE A 284 -2.00 5.35 -18.32
CA PHE A 284 -2.78 6.15 -19.27
C PHE A 284 -2.41 5.93 -20.72
N TYR A 285 -1.28 5.29 -21.00
CA TYR A 285 -0.83 4.98 -22.36
C TYR A 285 -1.45 3.71 -22.92
N GLU A 286 -2.20 2.96 -22.11
CA GLU A 286 -2.94 1.77 -22.55
C GLU A 286 -4.31 2.19 -23.14
N ASN A 287 -4.33 2.52 -24.43
CA ASN A 287 -5.52 3.03 -25.11
C ASN A 287 -6.69 2.03 -25.20
N THR A 288 -6.41 0.74 -25.02
CA THR A 288 -7.42 -0.33 -25.07
C THR A 288 -8.23 -0.44 -23.78
N ILE A 289 -7.75 0.18 -22.69
CA ILE A 289 -8.38 0.12 -21.38
C ILE A 289 -9.17 1.39 -21.13
N LYS A 290 -10.49 1.29 -21.22
CA LYS A 290 -11.40 2.43 -21.00
C LYS A 290 -11.54 2.78 -19.52
N ASN A 291 -11.70 1.75 -18.68
CA ASN A 291 -11.99 1.90 -17.26
C ASN A 291 -11.25 0.83 -16.46
N LEU A 292 -10.31 1.24 -15.65
CA LEU A 292 -9.66 0.38 -14.66
C LEU A 292 -9.86 1.00 -13.29
N TYR A 293 -10.33 0.21 -12.34
CA TYR A 293 -10.53 0.65 -10.96
C TYR A 293 -9.49 0.00 -10.05
N TYR A 294 -8.99 0.76 -9.09
CA TYR A 294 -8.07 0.24 -8.09
C TYR A 294 -8.17 1.00 -6.76
N PRO A 295 -7.86 0.34 -5.63
CA PRO A 295 -7.83 0.99 -4.34
C PRO A 295 -6.49 1.71 -4.16
N SER A 296 -6.53 2.90 -3.59
CA SER A 296 -5.32 3.64 -3.25
C SER A 296 -5.55 4.58 -2.07
N VAL A 297 -4.48 5.21 -1.65
CA VAL A 297 -4.46 6.26 -0.63
C VAL A 297 -5.15 7.54 -1.15
N ASN A 298 -5.34 8.53 -0.29
CA ASN A 298 -5.94 9.78 -0.71
C ASN A 298 -5.04 10.55 -1.71
N TYR A 299 -5.51 10.73 -2.93
CA TYR A 299 -4.74 11.34 -4.04
C TYR A 299 -4.37 12.80 -3.76
N GLU A 300 -5.30 13.59 -3.23
CA GLU A 300 -5.04 15.01 -2.98
C GLU A 300 -3.99 15.22 -1.89
N GLU A 301 -4.03 14.42 -0.84
CA GLU A 301 -3.02 14.48 0.22
C GLU A 301 -1.67 13.94 -0.26
N PHE A 302 -1.67 12.87 -1.07
CA PHE A 302 -0.46 12.37 -1.72
C PHE A 302 0.19 13.43 -2.61
N LYS A 303 -0.59 14.15 -3.41
CA LYS A 303 -0.11 15.23 -4.27
C LYS A 303 0.44 16.41 -3.46
N LYS A 304 -0.24 16.80 -2.37
CA LYS A 304 0.26 17.85 -1.46
C LYS A 304 1.60 17.45 -0.85
N TYR A 305 1.74 16.21 -0.42
CA TYR A 305 3.00 15.69 0.11
C TYR A 305 4.11 15.74 -0.94
N ASN A 306 3.86 15.24 -2.16
CA ASN A 306 4.83 15.26 -3.25
C ASN A 306 5.30 16.68 -3.57
N ASN A 307 4.39 17.65 -3.62
CA ASN A 307 4.72 19.05 -3.86
C ASN A 307 5.59 19.62 -2.73
N LYS A 308 5.20 19.41 -1.47
CA LYS A 308 5.97 19.85 -0.29
C LYS A 308 7.38 19.24 -0.28
N TYR A 309 7.48 17.96 -0.61
CA TYR A 309 8.75 17.24 -0.71
C TYR A 309 9.63 17.84 -1.81
N PHE A 310 9.07 18.03 -3.02
CA PHE A 310 9.79 18.61 -4.16
C PHE A 310 10.23 20.07 -3.90
N GLU A 311 9.37 20.88 -3.30
CA GLU A 311 9.70 22.27 -2.94
C GLU A 311 10.94 22.33 -2.04
N LYS A 312 11.08 21.38 -1.12
CA LYS A 312 12.19 21.35 -0.19
C LYS A 312 13.44 20.70 -0.74
N PHE A 313 13.32 19.51 -1.34
CA PHE A 313 14.48 18.69 -1.73
C PHE A 313 14.82 18.74 -3.22
N LYS A 314 13.97 19.35 -4.05
CA LYS A 314 14.11 19.48 -5.52
C LYS A 314 14.15 18.15 -6.26
N ILE A 315 13.69 17.10 -5.63
CA ILE A 315 13.48 15.75 -6.20
C ILE A 315 12.08 15.25 -5.82
N TYR A 316 11.51 14.35 -6.59
CA TYR A 316 10.26 13.69 -6.21
C TYR A 316 10.54 12.50 -5.28
N PRO A 317 9.68 12.24 -4.30
CA PRO A 317 9.82 11.09 -3.43
C PRO A 317 9.46 9.78 -4.16
N ASN A 318 10.02 8.67 -3.69
CA ASN A 318 9.44 7.37 -3.98
C ASN A 318 8.10 7.24 -3.24
N GLU A 319 7.08 6.63 -3.87
CA GLU A 319 5.70 6.59 -3.36
C GLU A 319 5.58 6.01 -1.95
N ILE A 320 6.38 4.98 -1.64
CA ILE A 320 6.37 4.32 -0.33
C ILE A 320 6.81 5.27 0.81
N THR A 321 7.52 6.33 0.51
CA THR A 321 8.15 7.18 1.54
C THR A 321 7.15 8.01 2.34
N ILE A 322 5.97 8.27 1.78
CA ILE A 322 4.89 8.94 2.52
C ILE A 322 4.39 8.08 3.71
N LEU A 323 4.57 6.76 3.63
CA LEU A 323 4.24 5.86 4.75
C LEU A 323 5.20 6.05 5.93
N ALA A 324 6.48 6.41 5.68
CA ALA A 324 7.40 6.77 6.77
C ALA A 324 6.98 8.05 7.48
N TYR A 325 6.41 9.01 6.73
CA TYR A 325 5.82 10.21 7.31
C TYR A 325 4.67 9.86 8.27
N ASP A 326 3.74 9.01 7.83
CA ASP A 326 2.62 8.55 8.66
C ASP A 326 3.10 7.68 9.83
N ALA A 327 4.16 6.88 9.63
CA ALA A 327 4.79 6.09 10.70
C ALA A 327 5.27 6.98 11.86
N LEU A 328 5.98 8.06 11.55
CA LEU A 328 6.45 8.98 12.58
C LEU A 328 5.29 9.68 13.29
N GLY A 329 4.27 10.10 12.55
CA GLY A 329 3.06 10.67 13.12
C GLY A 329 2.35 9.71 14.08
N LEU A 330 2.23 8.42 13.69
CA LEU A 330 1.65 7.37 14.51
C LEU A 330 2.47 7.12 15.79
N ILE A 331 3.80 7.03 15.68
CA ILE A 331 4.70 6.86 16.81
C ILE A 331 4.58 8.05 17.76
N TYR A 332 4.58 9.27 17.24
CA TYR A 332 4.42 10.48 18.04
C TYR A 332 3.08 10.51 18.78
N TYR A 333 2.00 10.16 18.09
CA TYR A 333 0.66 10.08 18.70
C TYR A 333 0.63 9.03 19.83
N ALA A 334 1.18 7.82 19.61
CA ALA A 334 1.26 6.79 20.63
C ALA A 334 2.07 7.25 21.84
N TRP A 335 3.21 7.92 21.60
CA TRP A 335 4.06 8.44 22.66
C TRP A 335 3.37 9.54 23.48
N LYS A 336 2.72 10.50 22.82
CA LYS A 336 1.97 11.56 23.53
C LYS A 336 0.81 11.03 24.35
N THR A 337 0.13 9.99 23.83
CA THR A 337 -1.04 9.39 24.51
C THR A 337 -0.62 8.57 25.72
N ASN A 338 0.47 7.79 25.62
CA ASN A 338 0.89 6.84 26.65
C ASN A 338 2.04 7.37 27.55
N GLY A 339 2.63 8.51 27.20
CA GLY A 339 3.81 9.09 27.88
C GLY A 339 5.14 8.36 27.60
N GLN A 340 5.06 7.12 27.12
CA GLN A 340 6.19 6.27 26.70
C GLN A 340 5.71 5.16 25.79
N ILE A 341 6.64 4.54 25.06
CA ILE A 341 6.37 3.35 24.22
C ILE A 341 7.23 2.21 24.75
N ASN A 342 6.62 1.14 25.23
CA ASN A 342 7.29 -0.01 25.83
C ASN A 342 7.00 -1.33 25.12
N SER A 343 5.84 -1.43 24.47
CA SER A 343 5.38 -2.65 23.81
C SER A 343 4.52 -2.35 22.60
N ILE A 344 4.30 -3.34 21.75
CA ILE A 344 3.41 -3.26 20.60
C ILE A 344 1.96 -2.91 21.00
N ASN A 345 1.56 -3.21 22.25
CA ASN A 345 0.22 -2.90 22.75
C ASN A 345 -0.03 -1.40 22.87
N ASP A 346 1.03 -0.58 22.96
CA ASP A 346 0.91 0.87 22.97
C ASP A 346 0.42 1.44 21.64
N PHE A 347 0.37 0.61 20.61
CA PHE A 347 -0.24 0.88 19.29
C PHE A 347 -1.63 0.26 19.13
N SER A 348 -2.26 -0.20 20.21
CA SER A 348 -3.64 -0.70 20.18
C SER A 348 -4.61 0.45 20.40
N PHE A 349 -5.14 1.00 19.33
CA PHE A 349 -6.07 2.13 19.39
C PHE A 349 -7.52 1.64 19.29
N LYS A 350 -8.39 2.23 20.10
CA LYS A 350 -9.82 1.93 20.08
C LYS A 350 -10.50 2.46 18.82
N ASP A 351 -10.11 3.66 18.43
CA ASP A 351 -10.64 4.35 17.27
C ASP A 351 -9.67 4.27 16.09
N LYS A 352 -10.18 4.52 14.89
CA LYS A 352 -9.33 4.64 13.70
C LYS A 352 -8.42 5.85 13.82
N ILE A 353 -7.18 5.69 13.43
CA ILE A 353 -6.17 6.77 13.39
C ILE A 353 -6.10 7.34 11.98
N LYS A 354 -6.33 8.63 11.87
CA LYS A 354 -6.19 9.35 10.60
C LYS A 354 -4.73 9.74 10.40
N GLY A 355 -4.06 9.11 9.43
CA GLY A 355 -2.77 9.53 8.92
C GLY A 355 -2.90 10.61 7.84
N LYS A 356 -1.80 10.96 7.21
CA LYS A 356 -1.74 11.95 6.11
C LYS A 356 -2.49 11.45 4.87
N ILE A 357 -2.27 10.20 4.52
CA ILE A 357 -2.75 9.61 3.26
C ILE A 357 -3.84 8.55 3.43
N GLY A 358 -4.14 8.15 4.65
CA GLY A 358 -5.14 7.12 4.90
C GLY A 358 -5.62 7.10 6.33
N THR A 359 -6.57 6.24 6.58
CA THR A 359 -7.12 5.99 7.91
C THR A 359 -6.82 4.55 8.30
N PHE A 360 -6.15 4.37 9.42
CA PHE A 360 -5.68 3.08 9.91
C PHE A 360 -6.58 2.54 11.01
N SER A 361 -6.92 1.26 10.93
CA SER A 361 -7.56 0.49 12.01
C SER A 361 -6.57 -0.50 12.57
N PHE A 362 -6.49 -0.55 13.90
CA PHE A 362 -5.63 -1.48 14.65
C PHE A 362 -6.53 -2.45 15.42
N LYS A 363 -6.68 -3.68 14.95
CA LYS A 363 -7.53 -4.70 15.58
C LYS A 363 -6.82 -6.03 15.67
N ASN A 364 -6.80 -6.60 16.89
CA ASN A 364 -6.24 -7.94 17.12
C ASN A 364 -4.83 -8.12 16.55
N GLY A 365 -4.01 -7.07 16.67
CA GLY A 365 -2.67 -7.11 16.17
C GLY A 365 -2.55 -6.94 14.65
N LYS A 366 -3.62 -6.71 13.92
CA LYS A 366 -3.61 -6.41 12.47
C LYS A 366 -3.86 -4.94 12.22
N VAL A 367 -3.18 -4.42 11.22
CA VAL A 367 -3.43 -3.07 10.70
C VAL A 367 -4.12 -3.19 9.36
N THR A 368 -5.26 -2.53 9.23
CA THR A 368 -5.94 -2.36 7.95
C THR A 368 -6.07 -0.87 7.66
N GLN A 369 -5.95 -0.52 6.39
CA GLN A 369 -6.05 0.85 5.92
C GLN A 369 -7.35 1.02 5.12
N ASP A 370 -8.11 2.07 5.41
CA ASP A 370 -9.24 2.46 4.57
C ASP A 370 -8.69 3.08 3.28
N LEU A 371 -9.06 2.51 2.15
CA LEU A 371 -8.59 2.95 0.84
C LEU A 371 -9.75 3.51 0.02
N ASP A 372 -9.46 4.56 -0.72
CA ASP A 372 -10.38 5.11 -1.71
C ASP A 372 -10.28 4.31 -3.01
N ILE A 373 -11.40 4.17 -3.74
CA ILE A 373 -11.38 3.58 -5.08
C ILE A 373 -11.15 4.70 -6.10
N TYR A 374 -10.19 4.45 -6.99
CA TYR A 374 -9.88 5.34 -8.10
C TYR A 374 -10.18 4.67 -9.42
N LYS A 375 -10.63 5.48 -10.37
CA LYS A 375 -10.84 5.12 -11.76
C LYS A 375 -9.82 5.86 -12.62
N THR A 376 -9.16 5.14 -13.52
CA THR A 376 -8.36 5.77 -14.57
C THR A 376 -9.26 6.12 -15.76
N THR A 377 -9.40 7.40 -16.08
CA THR A 377 -10.18 7.85 -17.23
C THR A 377 -9.65 9.18 -17.75
N ASN A 378 -9.62 9.35 -19.07
CA ASN A 378 -9.19 10.58 -19.73
C ASN A 378 -7.81 11.10 -19.21
N LYS A 379 -6.86 10.20 -19.01
CA LYS A 379 -5.52 10.50 -18.45
C LYS A 379 -5.58 11.21 -17.09
N LYS A 380 -6.52 10.80 -16.23
CA LYS A 380 -6.66 11.31 -14.88
C LYS A 380 -7.03 10.17 -13.91
N PHE A 381 -6.61 10.35 -12.67
CA PHE A 381 -7.09 9.55 -11.55
C PHE A 381 -8.31 10.24 -10.96
N VAL A 382 -9.45 9.61 -11.04
CA VAL A 382 -10.70 10.16 -10.53
C VAL A 382 -11.16 9.28 -9.37
N LYS A 383 -11.35 9.88 -8.21
CA LYS A 383 -11.96 9.18 -7.07
C LYS A 383 -13.40 8.81 -7.43
N PHE A 384 -13.75 7.55 -7.21
CA PHE A 384 -15.07 7.01 -7.54
C PHE A 384 -16.02 7.09 -6.34
#